data_daa0e4515b0878563060e969ebe3466a
#
_entry.id   daa0e4515b0878563060e969ebe3466a
#
_cell.length_a   1.000
_cell.length_b   1.000
_cell.length_c   1.000
_cell.angle_alpha   90.00
_cell.angle_beta   90.00
_cell.angle_gamma   90.00
#
_symmetry.space_group_name_H-M   'P 1'
#
loop_
_entity.id
_entity.type
_entity.pdbx_description
1 polymer ?
#
loop_
_entity_poly.entity_id
_entity_poly.type
_entity_poly.pdbx_seq_one_letter_code
_entity_poly.pdbx_strand_id
1 'polypeptide(L)'
;MLTIDPKIEKTSTVHKYILGAVAPRPIAFASTIDNDGNLNLSPFSFFNAFSANPPILIFSPARRVRGNTIKHTLENVLENKEVVISIVTAEMAHQVSLSSSDFPKGVNEFEKAGFTPV
;
A
#
# COMPACT_ATOMS: atom_id res chain seq x y z
N MET A 1 -18.03 7.69 26.33
CA MET A 1 -17.58 6.66 25.36
C MET A 1 -18.02 7.08 23.97
N LEU A 2 -17.15 7.07 22.99
CA LEU A 2 -17.49 7.36 21.59
C LEU A 2 -17.90 6.05 20.90
N THR A 3 -19.09 6.03 20.31
CA THR A 3 -19.57 4.91 19.51
C THR A 3 -19.59 5.33 18.04
N ILE A 4 -19.04 4.51 17.17
CA ILE A 4 -18.96 4.78 15.73
C ILE A 4 -19.73 3.67 15.01
N ASP A 5 -20.75 4.07 14.25
CA ASP A 5 -21.46 3.14 13.38
C ASP A 5 -20.95 3.32 11.92
N PRO A 6 -20.18 2.35 11.38
CA PRO A 6 -19.62 2.44 10.06
C PRO A 6 -20.66 2.44 8.92
N LYS A 7 -21.93 2.11 9.22
CA LYS A 7 -23.03 2.18 8.24
C LYS A 7 -23.58 3.60 8.06
N ILE A 8 -23.37 4.45 9.06
CA ILE A 8 -23.88 5.84 9.08
C ILE A 8 -22.76 6.81 8.76
N GLU A 9 -21.55 6.54 9.26
CA GLU A 9 -20.40 7.40 9.10
C GLU A 9 -19.84 7.37 7.67
N LYS A 10 -19.29 8.52 7.24
CA LYS A 10 -18.55 8.57 5.96
C LYS A 10 -17.32 7.67 6.03
N THR A 11 -17.04 6.93 4.95
CA THR A 11 -15.84 6.07 4.85
C THR A 11 -14.55 6.82 5.20
N SER A 12 -14.42 8.10 4.79
CA SER A 12 -13.26 8.93 5.11
C SER A 12 -13.10 9.22 6.61
N THR A 13 -14.22 9.32 7.35
CA THR A 13 -14.22 9.50 8.81
C THR A 13 -13.79 8.21 9.51
N VAL A 14 -14.40 7.08 9.14
CA VAL A 14 -14.02 5.76 9.66
C VAL A 14 -12.55 5.47 9.40
N HIS A 15 -12.06 5.77 8.19
CA HIS A 15 -10.65 5.61 7.83
C HIS A 15 -9.72 6.42 8.75
N LYS A 16 -10.04 7.69 9.03
CA LYS A 16 -9.25 8.52 9.97
C LYS A 16 -9.22 7.93 11.38
N TYR A 17 -10.33 7.41 11.88
CA TYR A 17 -10.37 6.75 13.19
C TYR A 17 -9.49 5.51 13.23
N ILE A 18 -9.55 4.66 12.20
CA ILE A 18 -8.69 3.47 12.11
C ILE A 18 -7.21 3.89 12.08
N LEU A 19 -6.84 4.89 11.26
CA LEU A 19 -5.47 5.37 11.17
C LEU A 19 -4.94 5.93 12.50
N GLY A 20 -5.79 6.60 13.29
CA GLY A 20 -5.41 7.16 14.57
C GLY A 20 -5.38 6.11 15.70
N ALA A 21 -6.30 5.15 15.69
CA ALA A 21 -6.42 4.14 16.74
C ALA A 21 -5.35 3.03 16.61
N VAL A 22 -4.95 2.69 15.38
CA VAL A 22 -3.95 1.65 15.10
C VAL A 22 -2.67 2.29 14.60
N ALA A 23 -1.82 2.70 15.52
CA ALA A 23 -0.54 3.37 15.24
C ALA A 23 0.46 3.08 16.38
N PRO A 24 1.80 2.99 16.10
CA PRO A 24 2.40 3.01 14.78
C PRO A 24 2.11 1.74 13.97
N ARG A 25 2.16 1.84 12.64
CA ARG A 25 2.02 0.71 11.72
C ARG A 25 3.31 0.48 10.96
N PRO A 26 3.74 -0.79 10.74
CA PRO A 26 4.81 -1.09 9.81
C PRO A 26 4.35 -0.79 8.37
N ILE A 27 5.31 -0.60 7.46
CA ILE A 27 5.03 -0.28 6.06
C ILE A 27 5.55 -1.41 5.18
N ALA A 28 4.64 -2.01 4.40
CA ALA A 28 5.02 -2.84 3.27
C ALA A 28 5.28 -1.92 2.08
N PHE A 29 6.53 -1.79 1.67
CA PHE A 29 6.90 -1.11 0.44
C PHE A 29 6.87 -2.12 -0.68
N ALA A 30 5.69 -2.25 -1.30
CA ALA A 30 5.38 -3.32 -2.23
C ALA A 30 5.69 -2.90 -3.66
N SER A 31 6.49 -3.71 -4.34
CA SER A 31 6.71 -3.63 -5.79
C SER A 31 6.01 -4.79 -6.49
N THR A 32 5.41 -4.52 -7.62
CA THR A 32 4.72 -5.46 -8.49
C THR A 32 5.00 -5.15 -9.94
N ILE A 33 4.75 -6.11 -10.82
CA ILE A 33 4.90 -5.98 -12.26
C ILE A 33 3.64 -6.50 -12.94
N ASP A 34 3.19 -5.86 -14.01
CA ASP A 34 2.10 -6.38 -14.85
C ASP A 34 2.64 -7.30 -15.95
N ASN A 35 1.73 -7.89 -16.75
CA ASN A 35 2.10 -8.80 -17.83
C ASN A 35 2.86 -8.11 -18.99
N ASP A 36 2.80 -6.81 -19.09
CA ASP A 36 3.50 -6.00 -20.09
C ASP A 36 4.88 -5.53 -19.62
N GLY A 37 5.26 -5.87 -18.37
CA GLY A 37 6.55 -5.49 -17.78
C GLY A 37 6.56 -4.13 -17.11
N ASN A 38 5.41 -3.48 -16.91
CA ASN A 38 5.35 -2.21 -16.21
C ASN A 38 5.45 -2.42 -14.71
N LEU A 39 6.39 -1.71 -14.09
CA LEU A 39 6.63 -1.75 -12.66
C LEU A 39 5.68 -0.80 -11.93
N ASN A 40 5.28 -1.21 -10.72
CA ASN A 40 4.54 -0.38 -9.78
C ASN A 40 5.16 -0.49 -8.40
N LEU A 41 5.29 0.63 -7.69
CA LEU A 41 5.86 0.71 -6.35
C LEU A 41 4.98 1.56 -5.46
N SER A 42 4.50 0.99 -4.36
CA SER A 42 3.61 1.71 -3.44
C SER A 42 3.80 1.28 -1.98
N PRO A 43 3.74 2.23 -1.02
CA PRO A 43 3.75 1.91 0.40
C PRO A 43 2.34 1.59 0.91
N PHE A 44 2.26 0.57 1.77
CA PHE A 44 1.04 0.16 2.44
C PHE A 44 1.27 0.04 3.93
N SER A 45 0.52 0.80 4.74
CA SER A 45 0.61 0.77 6.20
C SER A 45 -0.42 -0.15 6.87
N PHE A 46 -1.37 -0.70 6.13
CA PHE A 46 -2.19 -1.82 6.60
C PHE A 46 -1.42 -3.11 6.32
N PHE A 47 -0.46 -3.41 7.21
CA PHE A 47 0.54 -4.46 7.02
C PHE A 47 0.98 -5.04 8.35
N ASN A 48 1.17 -6.36 8.41
CA ASN A 48 1.81 -7.03 9.54
C ASN A 48 2.29 -8.44 9.19
N ALA A 49 3.06 -9.05 10.12
CA ALA A 49 3.43 -10.46 10.12
C ALA A 49 2.40 -11.28 10.90
N PHE A 50 1.94 -12.39 10.35
CA PHE A 50 0.88 -13.22 10.92
C PHE A 50 1.30 -14.65 11.27
N SER A 51 2.41 -15.15 10.71
CA SER A 51 2.97 -16.45 11.04
C SER A 51 4.45 -16.51 10.66
N ALA A 52 5.20 -17.32 11.42
CA ALA A 52 6.62 -17.63 11.14
C ALA A 52 6.78 -18.99 10.44
N ASN A 53 5.84 -19.92 10.65
CA ASN A 53 5.90 -21.25 10.00
C ASN A 53 4.48 -21.73 9.63
N PRO A 54 4.09 -21.65 8.34
CA PRO A 54 4.82 -20.99 7.26
C PRO A 54 4.95 -19.48 7.49
N PRO A 55 5.94 -18.80 6.91
CA PRO A 55 6.06 -17.35 7.01
C PRO A 55 4.91 -16.67 6.24
N ILE A 56 4.12 -15.86 6.95
CA ILE A 56 2.97 -15.16 6.37
C ILE A 56 3.07 -13.68 6.71
N LEU A 57 3.13 -12.87 5.66
CA LEU A 57 2.93 -11.43 5.71
C LEU A 57 1.60 -11.08 5.05
N ILE A 58 0.87 -10.16 5.62
CA ILE A 58 -0.38 -9.67 5.03
C ILE A 58 -0.29 -8.15 4.91
N PHE A 59 -0.55 -7.63 3.72
CA PHE A 59 -0.81 -6.21 3.50
C PHE A 59 -2.11 -6.03 2.72
N SER A 60 -2.76 -4.89 2.91
CA SER A 60 -4.02 -4.59 2.24
C SER A 60 -3.86 -3.45 1.25
N PRO A 61 -3.90 -3.72 -0.07
CA PRO A 61 -4.04 -2.68 -1.08
C PRO A 61 -5.51 -2.22 -1.13
N ALA A 62 -5.97 -1.63 -0.02
CA ALA A 62 -7.34 -1.15 0.12
C ALA A 62 -7.76 -0.28 -1.06
N ARG A 63 -9.05 -0.30 -1.39
CA ARG A 63 -9.62 0.59 -2.42
C ARG A 63 -9.36 2.05 -2.08
N ARG A 64 -9.14 2.87 -3.11
CA ARG A 64 -8.98 4.32 -2.90
C ARG A 64 -10.23 4.89 -2.26
N VAL A 65 -10.06 5.72 -1.23
CA VAL A 65 -11.19 6.40 -0.56
C VAL A 65 -11.91 7.34 -1.54
N ARG A 66 -11.14 7.99 -2.43
CA ARG A 66 -11.70 8.74 -3.56
C ARG A 66 -11.96 7.80 -4.74
N GLY A 67 -13.16 7.87 -5.31
CA GLY A 67 -13.53 7.14 -6.52
C GLY A 67 -13.74 5.64 -6.33
N ASN A 68 -13.46 5.08 -5.15
CA ASN A 68 -13.63 3.66 -4.82
C ASN A 68 -13.03 2.70 -5.87
N THR A 69 -11.88 3.08 -6.45
CA THR A 69 -11.15 2.29 -7.45
C THR A 69 -10.13 1.36 -6.78
N ILE A 70 -9.78 0.26 -7.45
CA ILE A 70 -8.68 -0.60 -7.03
C ILE A 70 -7.33 0.06 -7.33
N LYS A 71 -6.29 -0.34 -6.61
CA LYS A 71 -4.92 0.12 -6.85
C LYS A 71 -4.22 -0.76 -7.89
N HIS A 72 -3.29 -0.19 -8.63
CA HIS A 72 -2.50 -0.92 -9.64
C HIS A 72 -1.76 -2.11 -9.03
N THR A 73 -1.25 -2.00 -7.80
CA THR A 73 -0.66 -3.11 -7.06
C THR A 73 -1.59 -4.32 -6.97
N LEU A 74 -2.90 -4.11 -6.71
CA LEU A 74 -3.86 -5.21 -6.65
C LEU A 74 -4.11 -5.81 -8.04
N GLU A 75 -4.22 -4.96 -9.07
CA GLU A 75 -4.36 -5.43 -10.45
C GLU A 75 -3.19 -6.35 -10.83
N ASN A 76 -1.95 -5.90 -10.62
CA ASN A 76 -0.75 -6.64 -10.95
C ASN A 76 -0.65 -7.97 -10.18
N VAL A 77 -0.97 -7.97 -8.88
CA VAL A 77 -0.95 -9.20 -8.06
C VAL A 77 -2.01 -10.22 -8.52
N LEU A 78 -3.17 -9.74 -8.98
CA LEU A 78 -4.19 -10.64 -9.54
C LEU A 78 -3.73 -11.27 -10.87
N GLU A 79 -2.93 -10.56 -11.66
CA GLU A 79 -2.36 -11.06 -12.92
C GLU A 79 -1.20 -12.02 -12.68
N ASN A 80 -0.15 -11.59 -11.95
CA ASN A 80 1.12 -12.33 -11.83
C ASN A 80 1.27 -13.10 -10.52
N LYS A 81 0.46 -12.80 -9.49
CA LYS A 81 0.49 -13.43 -8.15
C LYS A 81 1.85 -13.30 -7.45
N GLU A 82 2.65 -12.32 -7.84
CA GLU A 82 3.96 -12.04 -7.27
C GLU A 82 4.01 -10.63 -6.69
N VAL A 83 4.72 -10.49 -5.57
CA VAL A 83 4.99 -9.22 -4.93
C VAL A 83 6.32 -9.28 -4.19
N VAL A 84 7.10 -8.22 -4.30
CA VAL A 84 8.30 -8.03 -3.46
C VAL A 84 7.98 -6.99 -2.41
N ILE A 85 8.24 -7.30 -1.14
CA ILE A 85 8.04 -6.39 -0.02
C ILE A 85 9.40 -5.97 0.52
N SER A 86 9.69 -4.68 0.43
CA SER A 86 10.88 -4.06 1.02
C SER A 86 10.51 -3.38 2.34
N ILE A 87 11.45 -3.39 3.29
CA ILE A 87 11.29 -2.70 4.57
C ILE A 87 11.76 -1.25 4.42
N VAL A 88 10.96 -0.32 4.90
CA VAL A 88 11.24 1.12 4.86
C VAL A 88 12.10 1.52 6.05
N THR A 89 13.17 2.28 5.80
CA THR A 89 13.97 2.94 6.83
C THR A 89 13.62 4.44 6.95
N ALA A 90 14.06 5.08 8.03
CA ALA A 90 13.78 6.50 8.25
C ALA A 90 14.40 7.40 7.15
N GLU A 91 15.56 7.03 6.62
CA GLU A 91 16.23 7.78 5.55
C GLU A 91 15.43 7.76 4.24
N MET A 92 14.63 6.73 4.01
CA MET A 92 13.79 6.57 2.83
C MET A 92 12.46 7.35 2.91
N ALA A 93 12.11 7.94 4.07
CA ALA A 93 10.77 8.46 4.35
C ALA A 93 10.27 9.47 3.29
N HIS A 94 11.14 10.38 2.82
CA HIS A 94 10.77 11.36 1.80
C HIS A 94 10.46 10.71 0.45
N GLN A 95 11.29 9.79 -0.01
CA GLN A 95 11.13 9.07 -1.28
C GLN A 95 9.91 8.15 -1.24
N VAL A 96 9.68 7.44 -0.12
CA VAL A 96 8.50 6.60 0.10
C VAL A 96 7.22 7.44 0.11
N SER A 97 7.26 8.62 0.72
CA SER A 97 6.13 9.56 0.67
C SER A 97 5.82 10.01 -0.76
N LEU A 98 6.85 10.29 -1.55
CA LEU A 98 6.70 10.67 -2.96
C LEU A 98 6.08 9.54 -3.80
N SER A 99 6.51 8.29 -3.60
CA SER A 99 5.95 7.12 -4.29
C SER A 99 4.49 6.82 -3.93
N SER A 100 3.98 7.40 -2.83
CA SER A 100 2.58 7.26 -2.42
C SER A 100 1.61 8.19 -3.17
N SER A 101 2.11 9.05 -4.05
CA SER A 101 1.29 9.96 -4.84
C SER A 101 0.43 9.19 -5.85
N ASP A 102 -0.74 9.75 -6.19
CA ASP A 102 -1.64 9.15 -7.18
C ASP A 102 -1.10 9.41 -8.60
N PHE A 103 -0.18 8.57 -9.05
CA PHE A 103 0.29 8.58 -10.43
C PHE A 103 -0.69 7.85 -11.37
N PRO A 104 -0.79 8.26 -12.64
CA PRO A 104 -1.50 7.49 -13.66
C PRO A 104 -0.88 6.11 -13.87
N LYS A 105 -1.69 5.15 -14.36
CA LYS A 105 -1.17 3.83 -14.74
C LYS A 105 -0.08 3.96 -15.81
N GLY A 106 1.00 3.19 -15.65
CA GLY A 106 2.17 3.20 -16.54
C GLY A 106 3.25 4.22 -16.15
N VAL A 107 3.05 5.02 -15.11
CA VAL A 107 4.13 5.79 -14.51
C VAL A 107 4.94 4.87 -13.61
N ASN A 108 6.27 4.87 -13.80
CA ASN A 108 7.20 4.10 -12.98
C ASN A 108 7.54 4.89 -11.70
N GLU A 109 6.96 4.49 -10.57
CA GLU A 109 7.19 5.15 -9.28
C GLU A 109 8.63 4.96 -8.77
N PHE A 110 9.35 3.92 -9.18
CA PHE A 110 10.78 3.76 -8.87
C PHE A 110 11.58 4.95 -9.38
N GLU A 111 11.40 5.30 -10.66
CA GLU A 111 12.10 6.45 -11.26
C GLU A 111 11.71 7.77 -10.59
N LYS A 112 10.41 7.96 -10.34
CA LYS A 112 9.91 9.19 -9.70
C LYS A 112 10.41 9.38 -8.28
N ALA A 113 10.57 8.29 -7.54
CA ALA A 113 11.06 8.31 -6.16
C ALA A 113 12.59 8.15 -6.06
N GLY A 114 13.30 7.89 -7.17
CA GLY A 114 14.76 7.71 -7.18
C GLY A 114 15.21 6.38 -6.58
N PHE A 115 14.40 5.33 -6.74
CA PHE A 115 14.76 3.95 -6.39
C PHE A 115 15.15 3.14 -7.63
N THR A 116 15.95 2.12 -7.41
CA THR A 116 16.30 1.13 -8.44
C THR A 116 15.50 -0.15 -8.18
N PRO A 117 14.78 -0.68 -9.17
CA PRO A 117 14.12 -1.97 -9.02
C PRO A 117 15.14 -3.10 -8.90
N VAL A 118 14.79 -4.12 -8.11
CA VAL A 118 15.60 -5.33 -7.90
C VAL A 118 14.89 -6.52 -8.52
#